data_b6621e5cede6248346486dad9e5b91fb
#
_entry.id   b6621e5cede6248346486dad9e5b91fb
#
_cell.length_a   1.000
_cell.length_b   1.000
_cell.length_c   1.000
_cell.angle_alpha   90.00
_cell.angle_beta   90.00
_cell.angle_gamma   90.00
#
_symmetry.space_group_name_H-M   'P 1'
#
loop_
_entity.id
_entity.type
_entity.pdbx_description
1 polymer ?
#
loop_
_entity_poly.entity_id
_entity_poly.type
_entity_poly.pdbx_seq_one_letter_code
_entity_poly.pdbx_strand_id
1 'polypeptide(L)'
;MAAFLMLRVGVMEKDEELIDDALNQYYWHIKYLQNPSSGLWYHGYDNIAGDHMSGIYWGRANAWAAFTMSQVGGILPQCYLYPKYIDIAGSLNEQLAALKVYQTENGLWRTVVDDPESYEEISASAGIAAAMLTRGNPLHSKYINKSIKGLLANVSEDGKVMNVSGGTAVMRDKEGYRGIPKAYIQGWGQGLALSFFATLLVSDEIQKDGAL
;
A
#
# COMPACT_ATOMS: atom_id res chain seq x y z
N MET A 1 -1.37 -0.43 9.69
CA MET A 1 -0.53 -1.59 10.14
C MET A 1 -1.15 -2.28 11.36
N ALA A 2 -1.46 -1.59 12.47
CA ALA A 2 -2.05 -2.22 13.65
C ALA A 2 -3.35 -2.98 13.33
N ALA A 3 -4.29 -2.35 12.62
CA ALA A 3 -5.56 -2.97 12.20
C ALA A 3 -5.38 -4.30 11.45
N PHE A 4 -4.35 -4.40 10.61
CA PHE A 4 -4.05 -5.62 9.88
C PHE A 4 -3.63 -6.78 10.81
N LEU A 5 -2.80 -6.50 11.80
CA LEU A 5 -2.38 -7.49 12.79
C LEU A 5 -3.56 -7.89 13.70
N MET A 6 -4.33 -6.89 14.18
CA MET A 6 -5.54 -7.13 14.97
C MET A 6 -6.53 -8.05 14.25
N LEU A 7 -6.81 -7.78 12.97
CA LEU A 7 -7.70 -8.62 12.16
C LEU A 7 -7.20 -10.06 12.06
N ARG A 8 -5.90 -10.26 11.80
CA ARG A 8 -5.32 -11.61 11.72
C ARG A 8 -5.44 -12.37 13.04
N VAL A 9 -5.13 -11.73 14.16
CA VAL A 9 -5.26 -12.34 15.49
C VAL A 9 -6.72 -12.62 15.80
N GLY A 10 -7.63 -11.68 15.57
CA GLY A 10 -9.07 -11.87 15.80
C GLY A 10 -9.64 -13.08 15.04
N VAL A 11 -9.25 -13.24 13.76
CA VAL A 11 -9.68 -14.40 12.97
C VAL A 11 -9.07 -15.71 13.48
N MET A 12 -7.79 -15.71 13.87
CA MET A 12 -7.11 -16.89 14.40
C MET A 12 -7.72 -17.36 15.73
N GLU A 13 -8.03 -16.41 16.62
CA GLU A 13 -8.61 -16.67 17.94
C GLU A 13 -10.13 -16.78 17.92
N LYS A 14 -10.77 -16.51 16.78
CA LYS A 14 -12.23 -16.43 16.60
C LYS A 14 -12.87 -15.38 17.53
N ASP A 15 -12.18 -14.27 17.71
CA ASP A 15 -12.58 -13.15 18.55
C ASP A 15 -13.28 -12.08 17.68
N GLU A 16 -14.62 -12.11 17.72
CA GLU A 16 -15.46 -11.20 16.93
C GLU A 16 -15.30 -9.73 17.38
N GLU A 17 -15.04 -9.47 18.65
CA GLU A 17 -14.83 -8.12 19.18
C GLU A 17 -13.53 -7.54 18.61
N LEU A 18 -12.45 -8.31 18.59
CA LEU A 18 -11.18 -7.91 18.02
C LEU A 18 -11.26 -7.74 16.49
N ILE A 19 -12.06 -8.57 15.80
CA ILE A 19 -12.34 -8.42 14.36
C ILE A 19 -13.05 -7.08 14.12
N ASP A 20 -14.12 -6.78 14.89
CA ASP A 20 -14.87 -5.54 14.72
C ASP A 20 -14.01 -4.31 15.02
N ASP A 21 -13.19 -4.36 16.07
CA ASP A 21 -12.23 -3.30 16.37
C ASP A 21 -11.23 -3.07 15.25
N ALA A 22 -10.71 -4.14 14.65
CA ALA A 22 -9.81 -4.05 13.50
C ALA A 22 -10.50 -3.37 12.30
N LEU A 23 -11.74 -3.76 12.00
CA LEU A 23 -12.53 -3.14 10.91
C LEU A 23 -12.87 -1.68 11.22
N ASN A 24 -13.14 -1.34 12.49
CA ASN A 24 -13.32 0.04 12.93
C ASN A 24 -12.08 0.89 12.71
N GLN A 25 -10.87 0.35 12.95
CA GLN A 25 -9.62 1.05 12.67
C GLN A 25 -9.51 1.40 11.17
N TYR A 26 -9.82 0.48 10.27
CA TYR A 26 -9.86 0.78 8.84
C TYR A 26 -10.87 1.88 8.51
N TYR A 27 -12.10 1.78 9.02
CA TYR A 27 -13.15 2.76 8.81
C TYR A 27 -12.73 4.17 9.23
N TRP A 28 -12.14 4.32 10.44
CA TRP A 28 -11.69 5.63 10.92
C TRP A 28 -10.51 6.17 10.10
N HIS A 29 -9.58 5.33 9.69
CA HIS A 29 -8.47 5.75 8.84
C HIS A 29 -8.96 6.19 7.45
N ILE A 30 -9.91 5.49 6.85
CA ILE A 30 -10.56 5.91 5.59
C ILE A 30 -11.20 7.28 5.76
N LYS A 31 -12.01 7.45 6.80
CA LYS A 31 -12.73 8.68 7.07
C LYS A 31 -11.83 9.91 7.25
N TYR A 32 -10.70 9.73 7.93
CA TYR A 32 -9.84 10.85 8.29
C TYR A 32 -8.61 11.03 7.38
N LEU A 33 -8.20 10.02 6.65
CA LEU A 33 -6.97 10.10 5.86
C LEU A 33 -7.19 10.00 4.35
N GLN A 34 -8.26 9.37 3.87
CA GLN A 34 -8.51 9.34 2.44
C GLN A 34 -9.14 10.64 1.95
N ASN A 35 -8.55 11.25 0.92
CA ASN A 35 -9.16 12.38 0.25
C ASN A 35 -10.27 11.89 -0.69
N PRO A 36 -11.54 12.23 -0.45
CA PRO A 36 -12.67 11.74 -1.24
C PRO A 36 -12.67 12.24 -2.69
N SER A 37 -11.96 13.34 -2.98
CA SER A 37 -11.89 13.88 -4.33
C SER A 37 -10.81 13.23 -5.19
N SER A 38 -9.70 12.79 -4.58
CA SER A 38 -8.56 12.20 -5.30
C SER A 38 -8.40 10.69 -5.10
N GLY A 39 -8.97 10.13 -4.02
CA GLY A 39 -8.76 8.76 -3.61
C GLY A 39 -7.40 8.51 -2.92
N LEU A 40 -6.49 9.48 -2.93
CA LEU A 40 -5.17 9.37 -2.27
C LEU A 40 -5.29 9.57 -0.76
N TRP A 41 -4.30 9.05 -0.03
CA TRP A 41 -4.27 9.14 1.43
C TRP A 41 -3.25 10.17 1.90
N TYR A 42 -3.70 11.09 2.76
CA TYR A 42 -2.83 11.99 3.50
C TYR A 42 -1.93 11.21 4.46
N HIS A 43 -0.75 11.76 4.75
CA HIS A 43 0.19 11.09 5.66
C HIS A 43 -0.28 11.13 7.12
N GLY A 44 -0.95 12.17 7.55
CA GLY A 44 -1.41 12.34 8.92
C GLY A 44 -2.66 13.18 9.03
N TYR A 45 -3.29 13.07 10.20
CA TYR A 45 -4.41 13.89 10.63
C TYR A 45 -4.20 14.31 12.08
N ASP A 46 -4.37 15.59 12.38
CA ASP A 46 -4.36 16.13 13.72
C ASP A 46 -5.80 16.28 14.22
N ASN A 47 -6.19 15.47 15.21
CA ASN A 47 -7.55 15.48 15.76
C ASN A 47 -7.84 16.69 16.67
N ILE A 48 -6.82 17.43 17.09
CA ILE A 48 -6.97 18.67 17.87
C ILE A 48 -7.16 19.85 16.93
N ALA A 49 -6.30 19.97 15.92
CA ALA A 49 -6.43 21.01 14.90
C ALA A 49 -7.59 20.73 13.92
N GLY A 50 -7.99 19.47 13.77
CA GLY A 50 -9.04 19.05 12.86
C GLY A 50 -8.61 19.09 11.38
N ASP A 51 -7.32 18.93 11.09
CA ASP A 51 -6.75 19.06 9.76
C ASP A 51 -5.81 17.91 9.38
N HIS A 52 -5.39 17.88 8.10
CA HIS A 52 -4.47 16.87 7.56
C HIS A 52 -3.00 17.24 7.71
N MET A 53 -2.65 18.07 8.70
CA MET A 53 -1.28 18.51 8.96
C MET A 53 -0.67 19.20 7.72
N SER A 54 0.32 18.54 7.06
CA SER A 54 0.92 19.08 5.82
C SER A 54 0.07 18.90 4.56
N GLY A 55 -1.00 18.08 4.62
CA GLY A 55 -1.84 17.79 3.46
C GLY A 55 -1.16 17.00 2.36
N ILE A 56 -0.06 16.31 2.64
CA ILE A 56 0.79 15.65 1.64
C ILE A 56 0.47 14.16 1.52
N TYR A 57 0.43 13.66 0.29
CA TYR A 57 0.21 12.25 -0.05
C TYR A 57 1.54 11.51 -0.08
N TRP A 58 2.04 11.10 1.09
CA TRP A 58 3.28 10.32 1.17
C TRP A 58 3.11 8.93 0.57
N GLY A 59 4.01 8.56 -0.34
CA GLY A 59 3.91 7.33 -1.13
C GLY A 59 3.86 6.06 -0.30
N ARG A 60 4.73 5.93 0.72
CA ARG A 60 4.73 4.75 1.58
C ARG A 60 3.51 4.66 2.50
N ALA A 61 2.91 5.80 2.93
CA ALA A 61 1.63 5.76 3.64
C ALA A 61 0.52 5.21 2.74
N ASN A 62 0.46 5.69 1.49
CA ASN A 62 -0.44 5.15 0.47
C ASN A 62 -0.19 3.65 0.21
N ALA A 63 1.06 3.21 0.19
CA ALA A 63 1.41 1.80 0.05
C ALA A 63 0.92 0.95 1.23
N TRP A 64 1.12 1.41 2.47
CA TRP A 64 0.64 0.70 3.65
C TRP A 64 -0.88 0.57 3.69
N ALA A 65 -1.61 1.65 3.36
CA ALA A 65 -3.06 1.63 3.28
C ALA A 65 -3.54 0.63 2.22
N ALA A 66 -3.06 0.76 0.98
CA ALA A 66 -3.44 -0.12 -0.12
C ALA A 66 -3.09 -1.60 0.17
N PHE A 67 -1.86 -1.87 0.62
CA PHE A 67 -1.39 -3.23 0.92
C PHE A 67 -2.23 -3.90 1.99
N THR A 68 -2.47 -3.24 3.12
CA THR A 68 -3.23 -3.85 4.22
C THR A 68 -4.71 -4.02 3.88
N MET A 69 -5.35 -3.04 3.23
CA MET A 69 -6.74 -3.17 2.77
C MET A 69 -6.92 -4.30 1.74
N SER A 70 -5.93 -4.51 0.86
CA SER A 70 -6.01 -5.58 -0.14
C SER A 70 -6.04 -6.99 0.45
N GLN A 71 -5.49 -7.16 1.66
CA GLN A 71 -5.40 -8.45 2.34
C GLN A 71 -6.69 -8.82 3.11
N VAL A 72 -7.55 -7.84 3.43
CA VAL A 72 -8.72 -8.06 4.31
C VAL A 72 -9.61 -9.19 3.80
N GLY A 73 -9.93 -9.19 2.50
CA GLY A 73 -10.80 -10.19 1.90
C GLY A 73 -10.25 -11.62 1.91
N GLY A 74 -8.92 -11.77 1.90
CA GLY A 74 -8.27 -13.08 2.00
C GLY A 74 -8.10 -13.61 3.43
N ILE A 75 -8.15 -12.69 4.43
CA ILE A 75 -8.00 -13.04 5.85
C ILE A 75 -9.34 -13.29 6.51
N LEU A 76 -10.34 -12.44 6.23
CA LEU A 76 -11.64 -12.45 6.88
C LEU A 76 -12.58 -13.44 6.18
N PRO A 77 -12.96 -14.57 6.81
CA PRO A 77 -13.91 -15.50 6.24
C PRO A 77 -15.27 -14.81 5.99
N GLN A 78 -15.89 -15.10 4.83
CA GLN A 78 -17.18 -14.51 4.49
C GLN A 78 -17.21 -12.98 4.62
N CYS A 79 -16.12 -12.31 4.22
CA CYS A 79 -15.93 -10.87 4.38
C CYS A 79 -17.11 -10.02 3.86
N TYR A 80 -17.87 -10.52 2.86
CA TYR A 80 -19.05 -9.87 2.31
C TYR A 80 -20.20 -9.71 3.32
N LEU A 81 -20.21 -10.42 4.45
CA LEU A 81 -21.20 -10.27 5.52
C LEU A 81 -20.89 -9.08 6.44
N TYR A 82 -19.72 -8.49 6.34
CA TYR A 82 -19.31 -7.35 7.15
C TYR A 82 -19.50 -6.04 6.34
N PRO A 83 -20.45 -5.16 6.71
CA PRO A 83 -20.66 -3.90 5.99
C PRO A 83 -19.40 -3.05 5.86
N LYS A 84 -18.58 -2.97 6.90
CA LYS A 84 -17.31 -2.24 6.90
C LYS A 84 -16.30 -2.78 5.87
N TYR A 85 -16.36 -4.07 5.51
CA TYR A 85 -15.53 -4.60 4.44
C TYR A 85 -15.89 -4.00 3.07
N ILE A 86 -17.16 -3.72 2.83
CA ILE A 86 -17.62 -3.09 1.59
C ILE A 86 -17.00 -1.70 1.46
N ASP A 87 -16.99 -0.93 2.55
CA ASP A 87 -16.36 0.40 2.60
C ASP A 87 -14.85 0.30 2.38
N ILE A 88 -14.17 -0.67 3.02
CA ILE A 88 -12.74 -0.92 2.83
C ILE A 88 -12.42 -1.27 1.38
N ALA A 89 -13.22 -2.15 0.76
CA ALA A 89 -13.03 -2.56 -0.63
C ALA A 89 -13.29 -1.41 -1.62
N GLY A 90 -14.29 -0.57 -1.33
CA GLY A 90 -14.60 0.65 -2.09
C GLY A 90 -13.45 1.65 -2.03
N SER A 91 -13.00 1.99 -0.81
CA SER A 91 -11.87 2.87 -0.55
C SER A 91 -10.59 2.41 -1.27
N LEU A 92 -10.29 1.11 -1.20
CA LEU A 92 -9.14 0.54 -1.91
C LEU A 92 -9.26 0.70 -3.43
N ASN A 93 -10.42 0.44 -4.00
CA ASN A 93 -10.64 0.58 -5.44
C ASN A 93 -10.44 2.03 -5.92
N GLU A 94 -10.94 3.00 -5.16
CA GLU A 94 -10.73 4.44 -5.42
C GLU A 94 -9.25 4.81 -5.34
N GLN A 95 -8.57 4.34 -4.28
CA GLN A 95 -7.14 4.58 -4.09
C GLN A 95 -6.30 3.98 -5.23
N LEU A 96 -6.56 2.73 -5.61
CA LEU A 96 -5.81 2.08 -6.70
C LEU A 96 -6.09 2.74 -8.05
N ALA A 97 -7.31 3.24 -8.28
CA ALA A 97 -7.62 4.02 -9.47
C ALA A 97 -6.83 5.33 -9.53
N ALA A 98 -6.75 6.06 -8.41
CA ALA A 98 -5.94 7.26 -8.29
C ALA A 98 -4.44 6.98 -8.51
N LEU A 99 -3.90 5.96 -7.85
CA LEU A 99 -2.48 5.62 -7.92
C LEU A 99 -2.01 5.26 -9.34
N LYS A 100 -2.89 4.69 -10.19
CA LYS A 100 -2.56 4.43 -11.60
C LYS A 100 -2.15 5.68 -12.38
N VAL A 101 -2.73 6.84 -12.03
CA VAL A 101 -2.45 8.12 -12.70
C VAL A 101 -1.02 8.59 -12.42
N TYR A 102 -0.48 8.22 -11.26
CA TYR A 102 0.82 8.69 -10.78
C TYR A 102 1.95 7.67 -10.95
N GLN A 103 1.69 6.52 -11.61
CA GLN A 103 2.78 5.60 -11.93
C GLN A 103 3.73 6.22 -12.94
N THR A 104 5.02 6.23 -12.63
CA THR A 104 6.07 6.75 -13.52
C THR A 104 6.28 5.86 -14.74
N GLU A 105 7.07 6.35 -15.70
CA GLU A 105 7.46 5.55 -16.87
C GLU A 105 8.28 4.30 -16.49
N ASN A 106 9.02 4.37 -15.37
CA ASN A 106 9.79 3.24 -14.83
C ASN A 106 8.90 2.22 -14.09
N GLY A 107 7.59 2.47 -13.98
CA GLY A 107 6.66 1.56 -13.30
C GLY A 107 6.64 1.71 -11.78
N LEU A 108 7.15 2.82 -11.26
CA LEU A 108 7.32 3.09 -9.84
C LEU A 108 6.42 4.25 -9.37
N TRP A 109 6.40 4.50 -8.07
CA TRP A 109 5.73 5.66 -7.47
C TRP A 109 6.71 6.50 -6.66
N ARG A 110 6.41 7.78 -6.59
CA ARG A 110 7.26 8.77 -5.92
C ARG A 110 7.03 8.81 -4.42
N THR A 111 8.02 9.34 -3.68
CA THR A 111 7.90 9.54 -2.22
C THR A 111 6.78 10.50 -1.84
N VAL A 112 6.49 11.51 -2.67
CA VAL A 112 5.24 12.28 -2.64
C VAL A 112 4.51 11.97 -3.94
N VAL A 113 3.34 11.33 -3.82
CA VAL A 113 2.66 10.69 -4.95
C VAL A 113 2.37 11.66 -6.09
N ASP A 114 1.88 12.85 -5.78
CA ASP A 114 1.44 13.89 -6.73
C ASP A 114 2.52 14.92 -7.07
N ASP A 115 3.78 14.63 -6.74
CA ASP A 115 4.88 15.57 -6.93
C ASP A 115 5.90 15.05 -7.95
N PRO A 116 5.93 15.64 -9.17
CA PRO A 116 6.83 15.18 -10.24
C PRO A 116 8.32 15.40 -9.95
N GLU A 117 8.66 16.28 -9.00
CA GLU A 117 10.04 16.52 -8.61
C GLU A 117 10.56 15.58 -7.52
N SER A 118 9.64 14.82 -6.88
CA SER A 118 9.98 13.82 -5.89
C SER A 118 10.60 12.58 -6.54
N TYR A 119 11.56 11.97 -5.85
CA TYR A 119 12.20 10.74 -6.28
C TYR A 119 11.25 9.54 -6.25
N GLU A 120 11.52 8.56 -7.12
CA GLU A 120 10.89 7.25 -7.07
C GLU A 120 11.33 6.50 -5.79
N GLU A 121 10.36 5.93 -5.07
CA GLU A 121 10.57 5.31 -3.77
C GLU A 121 10.15 3.84 -3.82
N ILE A 122 11.11 2.94 -3.56
CA ILE A 122 10.94 1.52 -3.86
C ILE A 122 9.98 0.82 -2.91
N SER A 123 9.97 1.17 -1.61
CA SER A 123 9.01 0.54 -0.70
C SER A 123 7.56 0.96 -0.98
N ALA A 124 7.33 2.22 -1.37
CA ALA A 124 6.01 2.67 -1.82
C ALA A 124 5.57 1.89 -3.06
N SER A 125 6.47 1.79 -4.03
CA SER A 125 6.22 1.09 -5.30
C SER A 125 5.91 -0.39 -5.09
N ALA A 126 6.67 -1.08 -4.25
CA ALA A 126 6.45 -2.49 -3.95
C ALA A 126 5.11 -2.75 -3.25
N GLY A 127 4.75 -1.91 -2.24
CA GLY A 127 3.50 -2.08 -1.52
C GLY A 127 2.26 -1.78 -2.38
N ILE A 128 2.32 -0.75 -3.24
CA ILE A 128 1.24 -0.43 -4.18
C ILE A 128 1.08 -1.55 -5.22
N ALA A 129 2.18 -2.02 -5.81
CA ALA A 129 2.15 -3.11 -6.79
C ALA A 129 1.63 -4.42 -6.17
N ALA A 130 2.03 -4.74 -4.92
CA ALA A 130 1.51 -5.88 -4.17
C ALA A 130 -0.01 -5.80 -3.95
N ALA A 131 -0.52 -4.61 -3.60
CA ALA A 131 -1.96 -4.39 -3.43
C ALA A 131 -2.73 -4.60 -4.74
N MET A 132 -2.20 -4.08 -5.86
CA MET A 132 -2.80 -4.28 -7.19
C MET A 132 -2.83 -5.76 -7.59
N LEU A 133 -1.76 -6.49 -7.31
CA LEU A 133 -1.65 -7.93 -7.61
C LEU A 133 -2.62 -8.74 -6.75
N THR A 134 -2.67 -8.50 -5.44
CA THR A 134 -3.59 -9.19 -4.52
C THR A 134 -5.06 -8.99 -4.89
N ARG A 135 -5.44 -7.83 -5.42
CA ARG A 135 -6.82 -7.59 -5.90
C ARG A 135 -7.19 -8.42 -7.13
N GLY A 136 -6.22 -8.93 -7.87
CA GLY A 136 -6.45 -9.81 -9.01
C GLY A 136 -7.28 -9.19 -10.15
N ASN A 137 -7.40 -7.86 -10.21
CA ASN A 137 -8.17 -7.20 -11.26
C ASN A 137 -7.32 -7.08 -12.55
N PRO A 138 -7.77 -7.67 -13.69
CA PRO A 138 -7.03 -7.61 -14.95
C PRO A 138 -6.66 -6.19 -15.42
N LEU A 139 -7.43 -5.18 -15.02
CA LEU A 139 -7.14 -3.78 -15.32
C LEU A 139 -5.87 -3.25 -14.63
N HIS A 140 -5.28 -4.01 -13.72
CA HIS A 140 -4.00 -3.68 -13.08
C HIS A 140 -2.79 -4.27 -13.82
N SER A 141 -2.97 -5.26 -14.70
CA SER A 141 -1.88 -6.05 -15.29
C SER A 141 -0.79 -5.20 -15.94
N LYS A 142 -1.15 -4.17 -16.71
CA LYS A 142 -0.14 -3.29 -17.35
C LYS A 142 0.71 -2.54 -16.34
N TYR A 143 0.14 -2.15 -15.19
CA TYR A 143 0.83 -1.43 -14.12
C TYR A 143 1.75 -2.38 -13.35
N ILE A 144 1.26 -3.58 -13.04
CA ILE A 144 2.03 -4.66 -12.40
C ILE A 144 3.23 -5.03 -13.26
N ASN A 145 3.05 -5.25 -14.57
CA ASN A 145 4.13 -5.61 -15.49
C ASN A 145 5.22 -4.53 -15.59
N LYS A 146 4.85 -3.25 -15.51
CA LYS A 146 5.82 -2.16 -15.41
C LYS A 146 6.55 -2.21 -14.06
N SER A 147 5.81 -2.42 -12.96
CA SER A 147 6.40 -2.47 -11.62
C SER A 147 7.40 -3.62 -11.45
N ILE A 148 7.16 -4.79 -12.07
CA ILE A 148 8.13 -5.90 -12.04
C ILE A 148 9.49 -5.43 -12.51
N LYS A 149 9.56 -4.77 -13.68
CA LYS A 149 10.82 -4.27 -14.24
C LYS A 149 11.46 -3.21 -13.34
N GLY A 150 10.67 -2.22 -12.91
CA GLY A 150 11.17 -1.13 -12.07
C GLY A 150 11.67 -1.62 -10.71
N LEU A 151 10.98 -2.55 -10.08
CA LEU A 151 11.39 -3.11 -8.80
C LEU A 151 12.62 -4.01 -8.94
N LEU A 152 12.69 -4.89 -9.94
CA LEU A 152 13.87 -5.74 -10.19
C LEU A 152 15.12 -4.93 -10.46
N ALA A 153 15.02 -3.79 -11.15
CA ALA A 153 16.16 -2.89 -11.38
C ALA A 153 16.73 -2.27 -10.08
N ASN A 154 15.99 -2.39 -8.97
CA ASN A 154 16.38 -1.90 -7.65
C ASN A 154 16.66 -3.02 -6.63
N VAL A 155 16.79 -4.26 -7.09
CA VAL A 155 17.24 -5.40 -6.28
C VAL A 155 18.64 -5.77 -6.72
N SER A 156 19.59 -5.78 -5.79
CA SER A 156 20.96 -6.20 -6.05
C SER A 156 21.09 -7.72 -6.20
N GLU A 157 22.20 -8.22 -6.74
CA GLU A 157 22.47 -9.64 -6.93
C GLU A 157 22.39 -10.47 -5.63
N ASP A 158 22.71 -9.86 -4.49
CA ASP A 158 22.61 -10.45 -3.17
C ASP A 158 21.24 -10.23 -2.48
N GLY A 159 20.23 -9.78 -3.23
CA GLY A 159 18.84 -9.65 -2.78
C GLY A 159 18.51 -8.40 -1.97
N LYS A 160 19.41 -7.41 -1.91
CA LYS A 160 19.13 -6.14 -1.20
C LYS A 160 18.24 -5.24 -2.04
N VAL A 161 17.17 -4.73 -1.42
CA VAL A 161 16.27 -3.76 -2.04
C VAL A 161 16.82 -2.36 -1.79
N MET A 162 17.24 -1.72 -2.86
CA MET A 162 17.88 -0.41 -2.87
C MET A 162 16.87 0.73 -2.98
N ASN A 163 17.31 1.96 -2.79
CA ASN A 163 16.52 3.18 -3.01
C ASN A 163 15.24 3.27 -2.18
N VAL A 164 15.27 2.69 -0.99
CA VAL A 164 14.21 2.76 0.02
C VAL A 164 14.50 3.92 0.97
N SER A 165 13.55 4.83 1.13
CA SER A 165 13.69 5.96 2.04
C SER A 165 13.68 5.55 3.51
N GLY A 166 14.40 6.30 4.34
CA GLY A 166 14.47 6.13 5.79
C GLY A 166 13.14 6.32 6.51
N GLY A 167 13.16 6.21 7.83
CA GLY A 167 12.01 6.51 8.69
C GLY A 167 11.53 7.93 8.45
N THR A 168 10.23 8.13 8.25
CA THR A 168 9.65 9.40 7.80
C THR A 168 8.51 9.79 8.73
N ALA A 169 8.69 10.87 9.48
CA ALA A 169 7.60 11.55 10.19
C ALA A 169 6.73 12.36 9.22
N VAL A 170 5.61 12.89 9.69
CA VAL A 170 4.86 13.88 8.91
C VAL A 170 5.71 15.15 8.78
N MET A 171 6.15 15.45 7.57
CA MET A 171 6.95 16.64 7.27
C MET A 171 6.06 17.86 7.03
N ARG A 172 6.61 19.06 7.17
CA ARG A 172 5.86 20.31 6.99
C ARG A 172 5.49 20.58 5.54
N ASP A 173 6.33 20.14 4.61
CA ASP A 173 6.21 20.41 3.18
C ASP A 173 6.79 19.28 2.34
N LYS A 174 6.68 19.39 1.02
CA LYS A 174 7.21 18.42 0.06
C LYS A 174 8.74 18.32 0.11
N GLU A 175 9.42 19.42 0.39
CA GLU A 175 10.88 19.44 0.48
C GLU A 175 11.40 18.56 1.61
N GLY A 176 10.73 18.59 2.77
CA GLY A 176 11.05 17.69 3.88
C GLY A 176 10.98 16.20 3.49
N TYR A 177 9.98 15.82 2.66
CA TYR A 177 9.89 14.44 2.15
C TYR A 177 10.97 14.12 1.10
N ARG A 178 11.29 15.07 0.21
CA ARG A 178 12.36 14.90 -0.79
C ARG A 178 13.73 14.76 -0.15
N GLY A 179 13.94 15.38 1.02
CA GLY A 179 15.18 15.33 1.78
C GLY A 179 15.41 14.01 2.55
N ILE A 180 14.47 13.07 2.61
CA ILE A 180 14.65 11.80 3.32
C ILE A 180 15.69 10.92 2.62
N PRO A 181 16.77 10.49 3.33
CA PRO A 181 17.83 9.73 2.72
C PRO A 181 17.42 8.31 2.35
N LYS A 182 18.03 7.78 1.28
CA LYS A 182 17.83 6.41 0.76
C LYS A 182 19.12 5.58 0.84
N ALA A 183 20.01 5.92 1.76
CA ALA A 183 21.37 5.35 1.81
C ALA A 183 21.45 3.97 2.44
N TYR A 184 20.41 3.52 3.14
CA TYR A 184 20.45 2.30 3.94
C TYR A 184 19.41 1.29 3.50
N ILE A 185 19.71 0.00 3.70
CA ILE A 185 18.74 -1.07 3.51
C ILE A 185 17.72 -1.00 4.65
N GLN A 186 16.45 -0.96 4.29
CA GLN A 186 15.35 -0.82 5.24
C GLN A 186 14.50 -2.09 5.29
N GLY A 187 14.19 -2.57 6.49
CA GLY A 187 13.39 -3.79 6.69
C GLY A 187 12.00 -3.73 6.03
N TRP A 188 11.37 -2.56 6.02
CA TRP A 188 10.08 -2.37 5.35
C TRP A 188 10.20 -2.43 3.82
N GLY A 189 11.31 -1.98 3.24
CA GLY A 189 11.58 -2.12 1.81
C GLY A 189 11.75 -3.58 1.40
N GLN A 190 12.56 -4.32 2.16
CA GLN A 190 12.75 -5.77 1.97
C GLN A 190 11.42 -6.51 2.10
N GLY A 191 10.64 -6.24 3.16
CA GLY A 191 9.37 -6.93 3.43
C GLY A 191 8.31 -6.68 2.37
N LEU A 192 8.13 -5.42 1.91
CA LEU A 192 7.16 -5.10 0.87
C LEU A 192 7.54 -5.68 -0.50
N ALA A 193 8.83 -5.61 -0.87
CA ALA A 193 9.32 -6.22 -2.11
C ALA A 193 9.18 -7.76 -2.07
N LEU A 194 9.54 -8.39 -0.94
CA LEU A 194 9.35 -9.83 -0.75
C LEU A 194 7.88 -10.21 -0.88
N SER A 195 6.96 -9.45 -0.26
CA SER A 195 5.52 -9.69 -0.37
C SER A 195 5.02 -9.60 -1.81
N PHE A 196 5.49 -8.60 -2.57
CA PHE A 196 5.14 -8.47 -3.98
C PHE A 196 5.63 -9.67 -4.82
N PHE A 197 6.91 -10.00 -4.75
CA PHE A 197 7.48 -11.08 -5.56
C PHE A 197 6.96 -12.47 -5.14
N ALA A 198 6.74 -12.72 -3.85
CA ALA A 198 6.14 -13.97 -3.39
C ALA A 198 4.71 -14.13 -3.91
N THR A 199 3.89 -13.06 -3.86
CA THR A 199 2.53 -13.09 -4.41
C THR A 199 2.54 -13.31 -5.93
N LEU A 200 3.49 -12.69 -6.64
CA LEU A 200 3.65 -12.86 -8.08
C LEU A 200 3.94 -14.32 -8.45
N LEU A 201 4.90 -14.95 -7.77
CA LEU A 201 5.28 -16.35 -8.01
C LEU A 201 4.10 -17.30 -7.78
N VAL A 202 3.37 -17.14 -6.68
CA VAL A 202 2.19 -17.96 -6.39
C VAL A 202 1.09 -17.76 -7.44
N SER A 203 0.88 -16.54 -7.92
CA SER A 203 -0.12 -16.23 -8.96
C SER A 203 0.23 -16.88 -10.30
N ASP A 204 1.51 -16.92 -10.67
CA ASP A 204 1.99 -17.56 -11.89
C ASP A 204 1.88 -19.10 -11.82
N GLU A 205 2.10 -19.69 -10.67
CA GLU A 205 1.92 -21.13 -10.45
C GLU A 205 0.45 -21.55 -10.60
N ILE A 206 -0.47 -20.78 -9.98
CA ILE A 206 -1.92 -21.04 -10.10
C ILE A 206 -2.39 -20.96 -11.56
N GLN A 207 -1.85 -20.02 -12.36
CA GLN A 207 -2.19 -19.90 -13.78
C GLN A 207 -1.67 -21.07 -14.61
N LYS A 208 -0.52 -21.63 -14.27
CA LYS A 208 0.05 -22.81 -14.96
C LYS A 208 -0.72 -24.10 -14.65
N ASP A 209 -1.14 -24.28 -13.40
CA ASP A 209 -1.89 -25.46 -12.95
C ASP A 209 -3.36 -25.44 -13.41
N GLY A 210 -3.93 -24.26 -13.66
CA GLY A 210 -5.28 -24.10 -14.21
C GLY A 210 -5.39 -24.26 -15.73
N ALA A 211 -4.30 -24.55 -16.40
CA ALA A 211 -4.22 -24.78 -17.85
C ALA A 211 -4.20 -26.26 -18.25
N LEU A 212 -4.67 -27.16 -17.37
CA LEU A 212 -4.88 -28.58 -17.64
C LEU A 212 -6.35 -28.89 -17.88
#